data_c3d521550ccc062adebebbe0298f6cbd
#
_entry.id   c3d521550ccc062adebebbe0298f6cbd
#
_cell.length_a   1.000
_cell.length_b   1.000
_cell.length_c   1.000
_cell.angle_alpha   90.00
_cell.angle_beta   90.00
_cell.angle_gamma   90.00
#
_symmetry.space_group_name_H-M   'P 1'
#
loop_
_entity.id
_entity.type
_entity.pdbx_description
1 polymer ?
#
loop_
_entity_poly.entity_id
_entity_poly.type
_entity_poly.pdbx_seq_one_letter_code
_entity_poly.pdbx_strand_id
1 'polypeptide(L)'
;MSSSVLIRNRDLVMNPDESCAEWRGHAVGLTATEYKVVALLIAAAGVAVSYRTIYDAMRHKGFVSGEGERGHEASVRTTVKRIRRKFLAIDAGFCEIRNTMNLGYFWEPTVDQIRK
;
A
#
# COMPACT_ATOMS: atom_id res chain seq x y z
N MET A 1 -28.54 -2.16 5.79
CA MET A 1 -27.78 -1.44 5.69
C MET A 1 -26.52 -1.83 5.89
N SER A 2 -25.73 -1.71 5.28
CA SER A 2 -24.52 -2.23 5.47
C SER A 2 -23.72 -1.32 6.21
N SER A 3 -22.93 -1.73 7.03
CA SER A 3 -22.10 -0.91 7.71
C SER A 3 -20.76 -1.21 7.23
N SER A 4 -20.04 -0.23 6.80
CA SER A 4 -18.71 -0.41 6.35
C SER A 4 -17.84 -0.80 7.48
N VAL A 5 -16.97 -1.74 7.24
CA VAL A 5 -16.01 -2.11 8.22
C VAL A 5 -14.72 -1.41 7.80
N LEU A 6 -14.35 -0.40 8.53
CA LEU A 6 -13.15 0.35 8.20
C LEU A 6 -11.91 -0.38 8.71
N ILE A 7 -10.85 -0.29 7.97
CA ILE A 7 -9.59 -0.88 8.37
C ILE A 7 -8.76 0.26 8.95
N ARG A 8 -8.30 0.11 10.18
CA ARG A 8 -7.53 1.15 10.83
C ARG A 8 -6.16 0.63 11.21
N ASN A 9 -5.15 1.43 10.98
CA ASN A 9 -3.81 1.09 11.38
C ASN A 9 -3.14 2.40 11.74
N ARG A 10 -3.17 2.75 13.02
CA ARG A 10 -2.63 4.00 13.51
C ARG A 10 -3.22 5.19 12.77
N ASP A 11 -2.43 5.86 11.96
CA ASP A 11 -2.88 7.05 11.27
C ASP A 11 -3.61 6.74 9.97
N LEU A 12 -3.70 5.47 9.62
CA LEU A 12 -4.32 5.07 8.37
C LEU A 12 -5.73 4.55 8.62
N VAL A 13 -6.68 5.03 7.83
CA VAL A 13 -8.04 4.52 7.85
C VAL A 13 -8.39 4.19 6.42
N MET A 14 -8.84 2.97 6.15
CA MET A 14 -9.22 2.56 4.80
C MET A 14 -10.65 2.11 4.79
N ASN A 15 -11.35 2.45 3.72
CA ASN A 15 -12.75 2.08 3.53
C ASN A 15 -12.83 1.12 2.35
N PRO A 16 -12.96 -0.18 2.60
CA PRO A 16 -12.97 -1.16 1.49
C PRO A 16 -14.14 -0.98 0.55
N ASP A 17 -15.28 -0.53 1.06
CA ASP A 17 -16.44 -0.38 0.20
C ASP A 17 -16.24 0.70 -0.84
N GLU A 18 -15.51 1.73 -0.50
CA GLU A 18 -15.32 2.82 -1.43
C GLU A 18 -13.90 2.90 -1.96
N SER A 19 -13.05 1.98 -1.56
CA SER A 19 -11.66 1.94 -2.01
C SER A 19 -10.95 3.26 -1.77
N CYS A 20 -11.19 3.85 -0.61
CA CYS A 20 -10.54 5.11 -0.31
C CYS A 20 -9.83 5.04 1.04
N ALA A 21 -8.90 5.94 1.25
CA ALA A 21 -8.06 5.91 2.42
C ALA A 21 -7.80 7.31 2.93
N GLU A 22 -7.50 7.40 4.23
CA GLU A 22 -7.11 8.65 4.85
C GLU A 22 -5.85 8.42 5.66
N TRP A 23 -5.01 9.42 5.69
CA TRP A 23 -3.80 9.39 6.49
C TRP A 23 -3.84 10.62 7.37
N ARG A 24 -3.86 10.40 8.68
CA ARG A 24 -3.94 11.50 9.64
C ARG A 24 -5.11 12.43 9.36
N GLY A 25 -6.22 11.83 8.98
CA GLY A 25 -7.44 12.61 8.73
C GLY A 25 -7.54 13.25 7.37
N HIS A 26 -6.54 13.05 6.50
CA HIS A 26 -6.55 13.65 5.18
C HIS A 26 -6.71 12.58 4.12
N ALA A 27 -7.55 12.85 3.14
CA ALA A 27 -7.79 11.88 2.08
C ALA A 27 -6.53 11.64 1.27
N VAL A 28 -6.22 10.38 0.99
CA VAL A 28 -5.12 10.02 0.15
C VAL A 28 -5.74 9.58 -1.17
N GLY A 29 -5.39 10.23 -2.25
CA GLY A 29 -6.04 9.96 -3.52
C GLY A 29 -5.54 8.72 -4.24
N LEU A 30 -5.75 7.57 -3.65
CA LEU A 30 -5.29 6.31 -4.23
C LEU A 30 -6.21 5.86 -5.34
N THR A 31 -5.63 5.30 -6.40
CA THR A 31 -6.42 4.64 -7.41
C THR A 31 -6.87 3.30 -6.84
N ALA A 32 -7.78 2.63 -7.52
CA ALA A 32 -8.24 1.32 -7.07
C ALA A 32 -7.08 0.33 -6.96
N THR A 33 -6.16 0.35 -7.92
CA THR A 33 -5.01 -0.53 -7.88
C THR A 33 -4.10 -0.19 -6.70
N GLU A 34 -3.87 1.10 -6.47
CA GLU A 34 -3.03 1.52 -5.35
C GLU A 34 -3.66 1.14 -4.02
N TYR A 35 -4.99 1.27 -3.94
CA TYR A 35 -5.70 0.87 -2.73
C TYR A 35 -5.47 -0.61 -2.46
N LYS A 36 -5.56 -1.46 -3.48
CA LYS A 36 -5.35 -2.89 -3.30
C LYS A 36 -3.96 -3.19 -2.77
N VAL A 37 -2.96 -2.47 -3.26
CA VAL A 37 -1.59 -2.69 -2.80
C VAL A 37 -1.45 -2.29 -1.34
N VAL A 38 -1.99 -1.15 -0.96
CA VAL A 38 -1.88 -0.71 0.43
C VAL A 38 -2.63 -1.68 1.34
N ALA A 39 -3.81 -2.12 0.93
CA ALA A 39 -4.58 -3.07 1.73
C ALA A 39 -3.82 -4.37 1.93
N LEU A 40 -3.13 -4.83 0.90
CA LEU A 40 -2.34 -6.04 1.00
C LEU A 40 -1.19 -5.86 2.00
N LEU A 41 -0.51 -4.74 1.93
CA LEU A 41 0.60 -4.49 2.83
C LEU A 41 0.13 -4.35 4.27
N ILE A 42 -1.01 -3.72 4.48
CA ILE A 42 -1.56 -3.56 5.82
C ILE A 42 -1.98 -4.90 6.40
N ALA A 43 -2.57 -5.75 5.58
CA ALA A 43 -3.00 -7.07 6.07
C ALA A 43 -1.81 -7.90 6.53
N ALA A 44 -0.63 -7.64 5.97
CA ALA A 44 0.57 -8.37 6.33
C ALA A 44 1.55 -7.49 7.10
N ALA A 45 1.07 -6.46 7.78
CA ALA A 45 1.95 -5.48 8.41
C ALA A 45 3.08 -6.15 9.17
N GLY A 46 4.29 -5.70 8.94
CA GLY A 46 5.47 -6.25 9.57
C GLY A 46 6.10 -7.42 8.84
N VAL A 47 5.42 -7.93 7.81
CA VAL A 47 5.93 -9.07 7.06
C VAL A 47 6.12 -8.65 5.62
N ALA A 48 7.25 -9.00 5.03
CA ALA A 48 7.54 -8.61 3.66
C ALA A 48 6.60 -9.32 2.69
N VAL A 49 6.09 -8.56 1.74
CA VAL A 49 5.24 -9.10 0.68
C VAL A 49 6.05 -9.04 -0.59
N SER A 50 6.16 -10.17 -1.28
CA SER A 50 7.03 -10.25 -2.44
C SER A 50 6.51 -9.42 -3.60
N TYR A 51 7.41 -9.07 -4.51
CA TYR A 51 7.01 -8.37 -5.72
C TYR A 51 5.91 -9.12 -6.45
N ARG A 52 6.04 -10.45 -6.52
CA ARG A 52 5.08 -11.24 -7.25
C ARG A 52 3.70 -11.17 -6.62
N THR A 53 3.64 -11.26 -5.31
CA THR A 53 2.37 -11.19 -4.61
C THR A 53 1.72 -9.83 -4.81
N ILE A 54 2.53 -8.77 -4.74
CA ILE A 54 2.00 -7.43 -4.94
C ILE A 54 1.51 -7.29 -6.39
N TYR A 55 2.28 -7.78 -7.32
CA TYR A 55 1.92 -7.68 -8.72
C TYR A 55 0.60 -8.40 -8.97
N ASP A 56 0.43 -9.60 -8.40
CA ASP A 56 -0.79 -10.35 -8.59
C ASP A 56 -2.00 -9.58 -8.04
N ALA A 57 -1.82 -8.85 -6.96
CA ALA A 57 -2.91 -8.06 -6.40
C ALA A 57 -3.24 -6.87 -7.30
N MET A 58 -2.26 -6.38 -8.06
CA MET A 58 -2.49 -5.25 -8.95
C MET A 58 -3.20 -5.64 -10.23
N ARG A 59 -3.06 -6.89 -10.65
CA ARG A 59 -3.59 -7.29 -11.93
C ARG A 59 -5.09 -7.28 -11.95
N HIS A 60 -5.64 -6.96 -13.09
CA HIS A 60 -7.07 -7.01 -13.27
C HIS A 60 -7.32 -7.31 -14.73
N LYS A 61 -8.55 -7.57 -15.07
CA LYS A 61 -8.88 -7.90 -16.41
C LYS A 61 -8.41 -6.80 -17.35
N GLY A 62 -7.67 -7.14 -18.34
CA GLY A 62 -7.14 -6.17 -19.26
C GLY A 62 -5.83 -5.53 -18.87
N PHE A 63 -5.34 -5.84 -17.68
CA PHE A 63 -4.08 -5.25 -17.25
C PHE A 63 -2.92 -5.94 -17.97
N VAL A 64 -2.04 -5.15 -18.54
CA VAL A 64 -0.89 -5.69 -19.23
C VAL A 64 0.33 -4.94 -18.75
N SER A 65 1.37 -5.67 -18.38
CA SER A 65 2.58 -5.01 -17.96
C SER A 65 3.69 -5.41 -18.92
N GLY A 66 4.87 -5.05 -18.61
CA GLY A 66 6.01 -5.43 -19.39
C GLY A 66 6.20 -6.93 -19.31
N GLU A 67 7.14 -7.47 -20.04
CA GLU A 67 7.31 -8.85 -20.07
C GLU A 67 8.11 -9.41 -18.97
N GLY A 68 7.86 -10.61 -18.59
CA GLY A 68 8.69 -11.39 -17.73
C GLY A 68 8.77 -10.86 -16.33
N GLU A 69 9.74 -11.33 -15.58
CA GLU A 69 9.85 -10.96 -14.21
C GLU A 69 10.31 -9.54 -14.03
N ARG A 70 11.08 -9.03 -14.95
CA ARG A 70 11.51 -7.67 -14.81
C ARG A 70 10.35 -6.73 -14.98
N GLY A 71 9.40 -7.12 -15.83
CA GLY A 71 8.23 -6.29 -16.04
C GLY A 71 7.41 -6.15 -14.80
N HIS A 72 7.21 -7.24 -14.06
CA HIS A 72 6.37 -7.13 -12.89
C HIS A 72 7.08 -6.41 -11.74
N GLU A 73 8.38 -6.57 -11.59
CA GLU A 73 9.06 -5.82 -10.55
C GLU A 73 9.02 -4.33 -10.84
N ALA A 74 9.21 -3.96 -12.09
CA ALA A 74 9.18 -2.56 -12.45
C ALA A 74 7.80 -1.96 -12.21
N SER A 75 6.75 -2.72 -12.52
CA SER A 75 5.39 -2.25 -12.29
C SER A 75 5.12 -2.04 -10.82
N VAL A 76 5.58 -2.96 -9.99
CA VAL A 76 5.39 -2.84 -8.55
C VAL A 76 6.14 -1.63 -8.01
N ARG A 77 7.39 -1.45 -8.41
CA ARG A 77 8.18 -0.33 -7.94
C ARG A 77 7.56 1.00 -8.33
N THR A 78 7.06 1.09 -9.55
CA THR A 78 6.42 2.31 -10.00
C THR A 78 5.17 2.60 -9.19
N THR A 79 4.36 1.56 -8.95
CA THR A 79 3.14 1.73 -8.18
C THR A 79 3.44 2.15 -6.75
N VAL A 80 4.42 1.51 -6.11
CA VAL A 80 4.77 1.86 -4.74
C VAL A 80 5.31 3.29 -4.69
N LYS A 81 6.09 3.70 -5.68
CA LYS A 81 6.61 5.04 -5.71
C LYS A 81 5.47 6.06 -5.77
N ARG A 82 4.45 5.78 -6.58
CA ARG A 82 3.31 6.68 -6.66
C ARG A 82 2.54 6.72 -5.35
N ILE A 83 2.37 5.56 -4.73
CA ILE A 83 1.68 5.50 -3.45
C ILE A 83 2.43 6.33 -2.41
N ARG A 84 3.74 6.13 -2.30
CA ARG A 84 4.53 6.86 -1.33
C ARG A 84 4.43 8.36 -1.57
N ARG A 85 4.45 8.77 -2.81
CA ARG A 85 4.38 10.18 -3.13
C ARG A 85 3.08 10.80 -2.64
N LYS A 86 1.98 10.05 -2.74
CA LYS A 86 0.70 10.56 -2.30
C LYS A 86 0.63 10.71 -0.79
N PHE A 87 1.22 9.76 -0.06
CA PHE A 87 1.27 9.88 1.39
C PHE A 87 2.23 11.00 1.80
N LEU A 88 3.35 11.14 1.10
CA LEU A 88 4.32 12.18 1.44
C LEU A 88 3.75 13.58 1.21
N ALA A 89 2.81 13.71 0.29
CA ALA A 89 2.18 15.00 0.06
C ALA A 89 1.38 15.44 1.26
N ILE A 90 0.93 14.50 2.08
CA ILE A 90 0.18 14.82 3.28
C ILE A 90 1.11 14.90 4.48
N ASP A 91 2.10 14.05 4.52
CA ASP A 91 2.94 13.91 5.70
C ASP A 91 4.39 13.71 5.23
N ALA A 92 5.18 14.74 5.29
CA ALA A 92 6.55 14.66 4.82
C ALA A 92 7.38 13.63 5.55
N GLY A 93 6.93 13.19 6.70
CA GLY A 93 7.64 12.17 7.46
C GLY A 93 7.18 10.75 7.20
N PHE A 94 6.28 10.58 6.23
CA PHE A 94 5.76 9.24 5.94
C PHE A 94 6.90 8.29 5.57
N CYS A 95 6.98 7.15 6.23
CA CYS A 95 8.00 6.17 5.93
C CYS A 95 7.53 4.75 6.24
N GLU A 96 6.23 4.54 6.24
CA GLU A 96 5.70 3.24 6.62
C GLU A 96 5.85 2.15 5.57
N ILE A 97 6.00 2.51 4.31
CA ILE A 97 6.20 1.48 3.29
C ILE A 97 7.69 1.31 3.08
N ARG A 98 8.21 0.19 3.56
CA ARG A 98 9.63 -0.07 3.52
C ARG A 98 10.00 -1.10 2.50
N ASN A 99 11.18 -0.99 1.97
CA ASN A 99 11.67 -1.90 0.97
C ASN A 99 12.48 -3.00 1.66
N THR A 100 12.25 -4.25 1.27
CA THR A 100 13.05 -5.35 1.76
C THR A 100 13.94 -5.77 0.62
N MET A 101 15.26 -5.74 0.84
CA MET A 101 16.20 -5.96 -0.22
C MET A 101 15.86 -7.13 -1.11
N ASN A 102 15.64 -6.85 -2.39
CA ASN A 102 15.38 -7.87 -3.40
C ASN A 102 14.23 -8.80 -3.13
N LEU A 103 13.37 -8.48 -2.16
CA LEU A 103 12.27 -9.35 -1.87
C LEU A 103 10.94 -8.67 -2.14
N GLY A 104 10.75 -7.49 -1.66
CA GLY A 104 9.47 -6.81 -1.83
C GLY A 104 9.35 -5.65 -0.89
N TYR A 105 8.15 -5.46 -0.34
CA TYR A 105 7.88 -4.32 0.53
C TYR A 105 7.11 -4.79 1.76
N PHE A 106 7.14 -3.99 2.80
CA PHE A 106 6.31 -4.28 3.96
C PHE A 106 5.85 -2.97 4.56
N TRP A 107 4.76 -3.04 5.31
CA TRP A 107 4.25 -1.89 6.03
C TRP A 107 4.85 -1.95 7.43
N GLU A 108 5.48 -0.86 7.84
CA GLU A 108 6.16 -0.83 9.12
C GLU A 108 5.14 -1.01 10.24
N PRO A 109 5.34 -1.96 11.13
CA PRO A 109 4.38 -2.19 12.19
C PRO A 109 4.41 -1.06 13.18
N THR A 110 3.34 -0.92 13.92
CA THR A 110 3.24 0.10 14.91
C THR A 110 4.20 -0.06 16.03
N VAL A 111 4.95 0.97 16.32
CA VAL A 111 5.85 0.90 17.45
C VAL A 111 5.81 2.17 18.22
N ASP A 112 4.66 2.82 18.26
CA ASP A 112 4.63 4.09 18.93
C ASP A 112 4.92 3.97 20.38
N GLN A 113 4.69 2.86 20.99
CA GLN A 113 5.00 2.75 22.38
C GLN A 113 6.47 2.86 22.59
N ILE A 114 7.26 2.70 21.57
CA ILE A 114 8.64 2.83 21.75
C ILE A 114 9.10 4.19 21.63
N ARG A 115 8.35 5.03 21.03
CA ARG A 115 8.74 6.30 20.90
C ARG A 115 8.62 7.05 22.01
N LYS A 116 8.31 6.81 22.95
CA LYS A 116 8.15 7.51 24.03
C LYS A 116 9.09 7.98 24.56
#